data_b28714f48bd56d1015f1b1a8c018520c
#
_entry.id   b28714f48bd56d1015f1b1a8c018520c
#
_cell.length_a   1.000
_cell.length_b   1.000
_cell.length_c   1.000
_cell.angle_alpha   90.00
_cell.angle_beta   90.00
_cell.angle_gamma   90.00
#
_symmetry.space_group_name_H-M   'P 1'
#
loop_
_entity.id
_entity.type
_entity.pdbx_description
1 polymer ?
#
loop_
_entity_poly.entity_id
_entity_poly.type
_entity_poly.pdbx_seq_one_letter_code
_entity_poly.pdbx_strand_id
1 'polypeptide(L)'
;MKRARKHKESIDYNSKVNERYITGKLFIVTFLVLIIIVFSQCRPGLPPGDPDNGGLILPGNFEAVVVADNLGGARHIAINDNGDIYVKLRAAYPDGGNVALRDENNDGKADIIKRFGIYTDRAGYGTAMRIHNGYLYFSSPSTIYRCKLIPGKLEPDSNLEVILTDDYMHDPYGHNHTAKSIAFDDKGKMYVPFGSPSDVCQVFDRIPESPGQNPCPQLAEHAGIWTFDPDKKNQTIKDGKRFATGIRSVVAINWNPVDKNIYVVQHGRDEMHRTWPEKYTQWQSVLLPAEEFLRVKQGTDAGWPYYYYAQMQGKKLLNPEYGGDGK
;
A
#
# COMPACT_ATOMS: atom_id res chain seq x y z
N MET A 1 -80.45 -28.90 -30.67
CA MET A 1 -79.16 -29.64 -30.74
C MET A 1 -77.98 -28.87 -31.39
N LYS A 2 -78.15 -27.97 -32.36
CA LYS A 2 -77.03 -27.25 -33.00
C LYS A 2 -76.34 -26.16 -32.10
N ARG A 3 -77.03 -25.56 -31.14
CA ARG A 3 -76.45 -24.52 -30.28
C ARG A 3 -75.49 -25.05 -29.19
N ALA A 4 -75.74 -26.19 -28.64
CA ALA A 4 -74.90 -26.84 -27.61
C ALA A 4 -73.56 -27.36 -28.18
N ARG A 5 -73.54 -27.77 -29.45
CA ARG A 5 -72.33 -28.28 -30.10
C ARG A 5 -71.32 -27.14 -30.41
N LYS A 6 -71.80 -25.96 -30.87
CA LYS A 6 -70.94 -24.80 -31.10
C LYS A 6 -70.29 -24.23 -29.80
N HIS A 7 -70.97 -24.32 -28.68
CA HIS A 7 -70.43 -23.82 -27.39
C HIS A 7 -69.38 -24.77 -26.84
N LYS A 8 -69.52 -26.10 -27.07
CA LYS A 8 -68.49 -27.05 -26.62
C LYS A 8 -67.22 -27.02 -27.46
N GLU A 9 -67.28 -26.77 -28.76
CA GLU A 9 -66.16 -26.62 -29.68
C GLU A 9 -65.36 -25.29 -29.37
N SER A 10 -66.04 -24.16 -29.02
CA SER A 10 -65.40 -22.90 -28.67
C SER A 10 -64.70 -22.97 -27.33
N ILE A 11 -65.20 -23.73 -26.35
CA ILE A 11 -64.57 -23.91 -25.04
C ILE A 11 -63.30 -24.79 -25.18
N ASP A 12 -63.35 -25.84 -26.00
CA ASP A 12 -62.20 -26.73 -26.23
C ASP A 12 -61.11 -26.06 -27.06
N TYR A 13 -61.45 -25.18 -28.01
CA TYR A 13 -60.46 -24.34 -28.73
C TYR A 13 -59.76 -23.35 -27.86
N ASN A 14 -60.48 -22.61 -27.01
CA ASN A 14 -59.89 -21.64 -26.08
C ASN A 14 -59.02 -22.30 -24.98
N SER A 15 -59.41 -23.52 -24.53
CA SER A 15 -58.57 -24.25 -23.56
C SER A 15 -57.22 -24.67 -24.16
N LYS A 16 -57.21 -25.18 -25.40
CA LYS A 16 -56.01 -25.60 -26.14
C LYS A 16 -55.10 -24.39 -26.51
N VAL A 17 -55.68 -23.24 -26.79
CA VAL A 17 -54.91 -21.99 -27.05
C VAL A 17 -54.28 -21.49 -25.77
N ASN A 18 -54.99 -21.51 -24.63
CA ASN A 18 -54.43 -21.13 -23.34
C ASN A 18 -53.34 -22.09 -22.87
N GLU A 19 -53.49 -23.39 -23.03
CA GLU A 19 -52.43 -24.37 -22.69
C GLU A 19 -51.17 -24.15 -23.52
N ARG A 20 -51.27 -23.91 -24.83
CA ARG A 20 -50.12 -23.60 -25.69
C ARG A 20 -49.45 -22.27 -25.33
N TYR A 21 -50.22 -21.28 -24.90
CA TYR A 21 -49.70 -19.99 -24.47
C TYR A 21 -48.97 -20.10 -23.13
N ILE A 22 -49.51 -20.87 -22.19
CA ILE A 22 -48.90 -21.11 -20.86
C ILE A 22 -47.64 -21.98 -21.00
N THR A 23 -47.66 -23.03 -21.80
CA THR A 23 -46.48 -23.88 -22.05
C THR A 23 -45.40 -23.13 -22.82
N GLY A 24 -45.74 -22.27 -23.76
CA GLY A 24 -44.76 -21.39 -24.44
C GLY A 24 -44.10 -20.40 -23.52
N LYS A 25 -44.86 -19.73 -22.63
CA LYS A 25 -44.29 -18.83 -21.62
C LYS A 25 -43.41 -19.57 -20.62
N LEU A 26 -43.84 -20.75 -20.16
CA LEU A 26 -43.04 -21.56 -19.23
C LEU A 26 -41.72 -21.99 -19.88
N PHE A 27 -41.73 -22.37 -21.16
CA PHE A 27 -40.52 -22.75 -21.88
C PHE A 27 -39.54 -21.57 -22.05
N ILE A 28 -40.04 -20.37 -22.35
CA ILE A 28 -39.22 -19.15 -22.47
C ILE A 28 -38.62 -18.78 -21.13
N VAL A 29 -39.40 -18.83 -20.04
CA VAL A 29 -38.88 -18.53 -18.68
C VAL A 29 -37.84 -19.55 -18.26
N THR A 30 -38.10 -20.86 -18.51
CA THR A 30 -37.11 -21.91 -18.18
C THR A 30 -35.85 -21.77 -19.01
N PHE A 31 -35.93 -21.39 -20.28
CA PHE A 31 -34.77 -21.15 -21.14
C PHE A 31 -33.97 -19.92 -20.71
N LEU A 32 -34.66 -18.83 -20.33
CA LEU A 32 -34.02 -17.63 -19.77
C LEU A 32 -33.33 -17.92 -18.42
N VAL A 33 -33.96 -18.70 -17.55
CA VAL A 33 -33.36 -19.11 -16.27
C VAL A 33 -32.13 -19.99 -16.50
N LEU A 34 -32.18 -20.93 -17.45
CA LEU A 34 -31.05 -21.76 -17.85
C LEU A 34 -29.87 -20.90 -18.40
N ILE A 35 -30.17 -19.89 -19.24
CA ILE A 35 -29.17 -18.96 -19.76
C ILE A 35 -28.54 -18.19 -18.59
N ILE A 36 -29.32 -17.68 -17.65
CA ILE A 36 -28.80 -16.94 -16.47
C ILE A 36 -27.93 -17.84 -15.60
N ILE A 37 -28.33 -19.12 -15.41
CA ILE A 37 -27.53 -20.09 -14.64
C ILE A 37 -26.20 -20.41 -15.34
N VAL A 38 -26.19 -20.56 -16.66
CA VAL A 38 -24.96 -20.80 -17.44
C VAL A 38 -24.05 -19.61 -17.41
N PHE A 39 -24.57 -18.38 -17.51
CA PHE A 39 -23.75 -17.15 -17.39
C PHE A 39 -23.29 -16.87 -15.97
N SER A 40 -24.02 -17.28 -14.92
CA SER A 40 -23.58 -17.11 -13.54
C SER A 40 -22.51 -18.11 -13.08
N GLN A 41 -22.25 -19.16 -13.84
CA GLN A 41 -21.18 -20.13 -13.54
C GLN A 41 -19.84 -19.85 -14.25
N CYS A 42 -19.82 -18.95 -15.22
CA CYS A 42 -18.58 -18.46 -15.81
C CYS A 42 -17.99 -17.26 -15.03
N ARG A 43 -17.65 -17.45 -13.78
CA ARG A 43 -16.52 -16.68 -13.23
C ARG A 43 -15.27 -17.33 -13.83
N PRO A 44 -14.43 -16.60 -14.57
CA PRO A 44 -13.15 -17.15 -14.95
C PRO A 44 -12.47 -17.58 -13.64
N GLY A 45 -12.10 -18.86 -13.56
CA GLY A 45 -11.28 -19.35 -12.44
C GLY A 45 -10.02 -18.51 -12.38
N LEU A 46 -9.41 -18.40 -11.19
CA LEU A 46 -8.07 -17.83 -11.10
C LEU A 46 -7.14 -18.59 -12.08
N PRO A 47 -6.21 -17.91 -12.76
CA PRO A 47 -5.25 -18.58 -13.61
C PRO A 47 -4.46 -19.61 -12.77
N PRO A 48 -4.08 -20.76 -13.35
CA PRO A 48 -3.28 -21.74 -12.62
C PRO A 48 -1.91 -21.14 -12.27
N GLY A 49 -1.36 -21.56 -11.14
CA GLY A 49 -0.01 -21.19 -10.75
C GLY A 49 1.05 -21.67 -11.75
N ASP A 50 2.19 -21.00 -11.78
CA ASP A 50 3.34 -21.46 -12.54
C ASP A 50 3.83 -22.81 -11.99
N PRO A 51 4.41 -23.71 -12.81
CA PRO A 51 4.80 -25.04 -12.39
C PRO A 51 5.75 -25.09 -11.18
N ASP A 52 6.55 -24.05 -11.01
CA ASP A 52 7.48 -23.88 -9.90
C ASP A 52 7.06 -22.77 -8.92
N ASN A 53 5.84 -22.23 -9.05
CA ASN A 53 5.34 -21.11 -8.27
C ASN A 53 6.29 -19.89 -8.26
N GLY A 54 7.02 -19.64 -9.34
CA GLY A 54 8.03 -18.57 -9.39
C GLY A 54 9.19 -18.79 -8.39
N GLY A 55 9.50 -20.03 -8.06
CA GLY A 55 10.54 -20.41 -7.09
C GLY A 55 10.11 -20.28 -5.62
N LEU A 56 8.83 -20.07 -5.33
CA LEU A 56 8.30 -19.95 -3.98
C LEU A 56 7.94 -21.34 -3.40
N ILE A 57 8.24 -21.54 -2.11
CA ILE A 57 7.74 -22.68 -1.33
C ILE A 57 6.46 -22.22 -0.63
N LEU A 58 5.32 -22.73 -1.10
CA LEU A 58 4.01 -22.34 -0.63
C LEU A 58 3.33 -23.41 0.22
N PRO A 59 2.47 -23.04 1.18
CA PRO A 59 1.58 -23.97 1.85
C PRO A 59 0.64 -24.67 0.86
N GLY A 60 0.13 -25.86 1.20
CA GLY A 60 -0.86 -26.56 0.38
C GLY A 60 -2.09 -25.68 0.07
N ASN A 61 -2.63 -25.80 -1.12
CA ASN A 61 -3.72 -25.01 -1.67
C ASN A 61 -3.39 -23.53 -2.01
N PHE A 62 -2.11 -23.17 -2.03
CA PHE A 62 -1.65 -21.89 -2.57
C PHE A 62 -0.82 -22.13 -3.83
N GLU A 63 -1.02 -21.30 -4.82
CA GLU A 63 -0.26 -21.26 -6.07
C GLU A 63 0.17 -19.83 -6.35
N ALA A 64 1.25 -19.65 -7.10
CA ALA A 64 1.74 -18.34 -7.51
C ALA A 64 1.96 -18.28 -9.02
N VAL A 65 1.65 -17.14 -9.60
CA VAL A 65 1.92 -16.78 -11.00
C VAL A 65 2.91 -15.63 -11.01
N VAL A 66 3.96 -15.74 -11.81
CA VAL A 66 4.86 -14.62 -12.10
C VAL A 66 4.17 -13.70 -13.11
N VAL A 67 3.65 -12.58 -12.63
CA VAL A 67 2.91 -11.61 -13.46
C VAL A 67 3.83 -10.92 -14.45
N ALA A 68 5.03 -10.56 -14.04
CA ALA A 68 6.05 -9.94 -14.89
C ALA A 68 7.44 -10.06 -14.27
N ASP A 69 8.47 -10.17 -15.14
CA ASP A 69 9.87 -10.25 -14.77
C ASP A 69 10.66 -9.05 -15.28
N ASN A 70 11.90 -8.89 -14.77
CA ASN A 70 12.89 -7.93 -15.26
C ASN A 70 12.44 -6.46 -15.22
N LEU A 71 11.55 -6.12 -14.30
CA LEU A 71 11.04 -4.76 -14.13
C LEU A 71 12.08 -3.80 -13.52
N GLY A 72 13.13 -4.32 -12.91
CA GLY A 72 14.09 -3.59 -12.08
C GLY A 72 13.77 -3.73 -10.59
N GLY A 73 14.24 -2.80 -9.77
CA GLY A 73 14.03 -2.84 -8.32
C GLY A 73 12.58 -2.54 -7.91
N ALA A 74 11.64 -3.44 -8.18
CA ALA A 74 10.23 -3.30 -7.78
C ALA A 74 10.10 -3.18 -6.27
N ARG A 75 9.26 -2.25 -5.78
CA ARG A 75 9.14 -1.97 -4.36
C ARG A 75 7.72 -1.86 -3.83
N HIS A 76 6.82 -1.20 -4.55
CA HIS A 76 5.41 -1.09 -4.20
C HIS A 76 4.54 -1.34 -5.41
N ILE A 77 3.31 -1.79 -5.14
CA ILE A 77 2.29 -1.99 -6.17
C ILE A 77 0.99 -1.28 -5.79
N ALA A 78 0.24 -0.88 -6.79
CA ALA A 78 -1.16 -0.49 -6.69
C ALA A 78 -1.93 -1.13 -7.84
N ILE A 79 -3.12 -1.65 -7.54
CA ILE A 79 -3.97 -2.33 -8.53
C ILE A 79 -5.20 -1.45 -8.73
N ASN A 80 -5.51 -1.16 -9.98
CA ASN A 80 -6.70 -0.41 -10.36
C ASN A 80 -7.91 -1.35 -10.47
N ASP A 81 -9.12 -0.79 -10.38
CA ASP A 81 -10.37 -1.56 -10.41
C ASP A 81 -10.58 -2.36 -11.71
N ASN A 82 -9.91 -1.96 -12.80
CA ASN A 82 -9.94 -2.66 -14.07
C ASN A 82 -8.86 -3.77 -14.20
N GLY A 83 -8.08 -4.03 -13.16
CA GLY A 83 -7.04 -5.05 -13.15
C GLY A 83 -5.65 -4.55 -13.54
N ASP A 84 -5.48 -3.33 -14.04
CA ASP A 84 -4.16 -2.75 -14.34
C ASP A 84 -3.32 -2.67 -13.07
N ILE A 85 -2.06 -3.08 -13.15
CA ILE A 85 -1.12 -3.07 -12.03
C ILE A 85 -0.08 -1.98 -12.25
N TYR A 86 0.11 -1.13 -11.26
CA TYR A 86 1.16 -0.13 -11.25
C TYR A 86 2.23 -0.53 -10.24
N VAL A 87 3.50 -0.50 -10.68
CA VAL A 87 4.65 -0.89 -9.87
C VAL A 87 5.55 0.32 -9.66
N LYS A 88 5.83 0.68 -8.41
CA LYS A 88 6.83 1.67 -8.05
C LYS A 88 8.20 1.02 -7.99
N LEU A 89 9.15 1.58 -8.72
CA LEU A 89 10.54 1.16 -8.65
C LEU A 89 11.29 1.89 -7.52
N ARG A 90 12.29 1.23 -6.95
CA ARG A 90 13.13 1.79 -5.88
C ARG A 90 13.85 3.07 -6.33
N ALA A 91 14.35 3.06 -7.55
CA ALA A 91 15.00 4.20 -8.18
C ALA A 91 14.33 4.52 -9.51
N ALA A 92 14.40 5.76 -9.95
CA ALA A 92 13.95 6.13 -11.28
C ALA A 92 15.00 5.77 -12.33
N TYR A 93 14.52 5.24 -13.45
CA TYR A 93 15.30 5.04 -14.68
C TYR A 93 15.07 6.22 -15.62
N PRO A 94 15.88 6.38 -16.69
CA PRO A 94 15.70 7.48 -17.64
C PRO A 94 14.31 7.55 -18.29
N ASP A 95 13.67 6.38 -18.46
CA ASP A 95 12.34 6.20 -19.04
C ASP A 95 11.20 6.17 -17.99
N GLY A 96 11.52 6.32 -16.73
CA GLY A 96 10.54 6.46 -15.64
C GLY A 96 10.89 5.70 -14.37
N GLY A 97 10.25 6.10 -13.29
CA GLY A 97 10.37 5.46 -11.97
C GLY A 97 9.23 4.50 -11.63
N ASN A 98 8.30 4.29 -12.56
CA ASN A 98 7.15 3.42 -12.39
C ASN A 98 6.94 2.54 -13.62
N VAL A 99 6.23 1.43 -13.43
CA VAL A 99 5.83 0.51 -14.50
C VAL A 99 4.33 0.27 -14.42
N ALA A 100 3.66 0.28 -15.56
CA ALA A 100 2.27 -0.10 -15.72
C ALA A 100 2.19 -1.45 -16.44
N LEU A 101 1.37 -2.36 -15.93
CA LEU A 101 1.21 -3.72 -16.42
C LEU A 101 -0.25 -3.97 -16.72
N ARG A 102 -0.54 -4.64 -17.82
CA ARG A 102 -1.88 -5.13 -18.18
C ARG A 102 -1.81 -6.55 -18.66
N ASP A 103 -2.68 -7.38 -18.12
CA ASP A 103 -3.02 -8.70 -18.60
C ASP A 103 -4.28 -8.55 -19.47
N GLU A 104 -4.19 -8.77 -20.78
CA GLU A 104 -5.30 -8.60 -21.73
C GLU A 104 -6.10 -9.89 -21.91
N ASN A 105 -5.49 -11.04 -21.65
CA ASN A 105 -6.06 -12.35 -21.91
C ASN A 105 -6.53 -13.08 -20.64
N ASN A 106 -6.29 -12.51 -19.46
CA ASN A 106 -6.61 -13.04 -18.13
C ASN A 106 -5.90 -14.37 -17.80
N ASP A 107 -4.66 -14.55 -18.28
CA ASP A 107 -3.84 -15.71 -17.92
C ASP A 107 -2.95 -15.48 -16.69
N GLY A 108 -3.05 -14.30 -16.07
CA GLY A 108 -2.29 -13.88 -14.90
C GLY A 108 -0.92 -13.29 -15.22
N LYS A 109 -0.56 -13.15 -16.50
CA LYS A 109 0.71 -12.56 -16.95
C LYS A 109 0.48 -11.26 -17.68
N ALA A 110 1.42 -10.33 -17.54
CA ALA A 110 1.30 -9.04 -18.21
C ALA A 110 1.66 -9.15 -19.70
N ASP A 111 0.70 -8.92 -20.59
CA ASP A 111 0.91 -8.80 -22.03
C ASP A 111 1.52 -7.44 -22.41
N ILE A 112 1.19 -6.39 -21.65
CA ILE A 112 1.68 -5.04 -21.89
C ILE A 112 2.44 -4.54 -20.66
N ILE A 113 3.68 -4.09 -20.92
CA ILE A 113 4.56 -3.51 -19.90
C ILE A 113 5.01 -2.13 -20.40
N LYS A 114 4.73 -1.06 -19.65
CA LYS A 114 5.08 0.32 -19.99
C LYS A 114 5.74 1.03 -18.81
N ARG A 115 6.84 1.75 -19.05
CA ARG A 115 7.44 2.64 -18.06
C ARG A 115 6.86 4.04 -18.17
N PHE A 116 6.73 4.71 -17.02
CA PHE A 116 6.19 6.07 -16.98
C PHE A 116 6.70 6.84 -15.74
N GLY A 117 6.37 8.12 -15.67
CA GLY A 117 6.67 8.98 -14.54
C GLY A 117 8.14 9.39 -14.50
N ILE A 118 8.52 10.29 -15.40
CA ILE A 118 9.87 10.89 -15.42
C ILE A 118 9.90 12.02 -14.40
N TYR A 119 10.78 11.95 -13.43
CA TYR A 119 11.01 12.99 -12.42
C TYR A 119 12.50 13.12 -12.09
N THR A 120 12.89 14.24 -11.48
CA THR A 120 14.31 14.61 -11.29
C THR A 120 14.96 13.94 -10.08
N ASP A 121 14.21 13.70 -9.01
CA ASP A 121 14.71 13.00 -7.83
C ASP A 121 14.83 11.49 -8.13
N ARG A 122 16.02 11.10 -8.53
CA ARG A 122 16.34 9.71 -8.93
C ARG A 122 17.00 8.90 -7.82
N ALA A 123 17.13 9.46 -6.63
CA ALA A 123 17.69 8.73 -5.50
C ALA A 123 16.87 7.46 -5.21
N GLY A 124 17.53 6.43 -4.70
CA GLY A 124 16.86 5.22 -4.23
C GLY A 124 15.86 5.53 -3.12
N TYR A 125 15.05 4.54 -2.72
CA TYR A 125 14.08 4.63 -1.61
C TYR A 125 12.70 5.23 -1.90
N GLY A 126 12.30 5.41 -3.16
CA GLY A 126 10.89 5.62 -3.48
C GLY A 126 10.03 4.47 -2.94
N THR A 127 9.06 4.74 -2.07
CA THR A 127 8.41 3.68 -1.28
C THR A 127 6.91 3.71 -1.24
N ALA A 128 6.25 4.63 -1.92
CA ALA A 128 4.81 4.68 -1.91
C ALA A 128 4.23 4.51 -3.30
N MET A 129 3.10 3.85 -3.35
CA MET A 129 2.19 3.86 -4.49
C MET A 129 0.77 3.58 -4.00
N ARG A 130 -0.19 4.44 -4.35
CA ARG A 130 -1.60 4.32 -3.99
C ARG A 130 -2.48 4.92 -5.07
N ILE A 131 -3.64 4.32 -5.28
CA ILE A 131 -4.71 4.91 -6.08
C ILE A 131 -5.72 5.56 -5.13
N HIS A 132 -6.06 6.81 -5.41
CA HIS A 132 -7.07 7.55 -4.66
C HIS A 132 -7.77 8.57 -5.55
N ASN A 133 -9.12 8.56 -5.56
CA ASN A 133 -9.97 9.49 -6.30
C ASN A 133 -9.57 9.68 -7.78
N GLY A 134 -9.24 8.58 -8.48
CA GLY A 134 -8.87 8.62 -9.91
C GLY A 134 -7.45 9.13 -10.18
N TYR A 135 -6.62 9.25 -9.17
CA TYR A 135 -5.19 9.56 -9.29
C TYR A 135 -4.32 8.43 -8.76
N LEU A 136 -3.18 8.23 -9.39
CA LEU A 136 -2.10 7.41 -8.89
C LEU A 136 -1.09 8.30 -8.16
N TYR A 137 -0.94 8.08 -6.86
CA TYR A 137 0.06 8.72 -6.01
C TYR A 137 1.29 7.82 -5.87
N PHE A 138 2.48 8.40 -5.94
CA PHE A 138 3.72 7.69 -5.68
C PHE A 138 4.80 8.64 -5.12
N SER A 139 5.83 8.07 -4.47
CA SER A 139 6.89 8.88 -3.87
C SER A 139 8.28 8.59 -4.43
N SER A 140 9.10 9.62 -4.46
CA SER A 140 10.55 9.59 -4.35
C SER A 140 10.97 9.79 -2.87
N PRO A 141 12.27 9.82 -2.52
CA PRO A 141 12.69 10.17 -1.17
C PRO A 141 12.26 11.57 -0.72
N SER A 142 12.25 12.54 -1.63
CA SER A 142 11.96 13.95 -1.32
C SER A 142 10.53 14.37 -1.66
N THR A 143 9.80 13.65 -2.53
CA THR A 143 8.59 14.19 -3.13
C THR A 143 7.50 13.16 -3.27
N ILE A 144 6.27 13.54 -2.94
CA ILE A 144 5.06 12.81 -3.31
C ILE A 144 4.48 13.46 -4.56
N TYR A 145 4.36 12.65 -5.60
CA TYR A 145 3.76 12.99 -6.88
C TYR A 145 2.38 12.36 -7.01
N ARG A 146 1.53 12.93 -7.86
CA ARG A 146 0.39 12.23 -8.41
C ARG A 146 0.25 12.48 -9.91
N CYS A 147 -0.38 11.54 -10.60
CA CYS A 147 -0.82 11.68 -11.98
C CYS A 147 -2.24 11.14 -12.14
N LYS A 148 -3.00 11.72 -13.06
CA LYS A 148 -4.40 11.33 -13.28
C LYS A 148 -4.46 10.00 -14.01
N LEU A 149 -5.27 9.07 -13.52
CA LEU A 149 -5.64 7.86 -14.24
C LEU A 149 -6.66 8.20 -15.31
N ILE A 150 -6.41 7.75 -16.55
CA ILE A 150 -7.29 8.01 -17.69
C ILE A 150 -8.10 6.74 -17.95
N PRO A 151 -9.44 6.78 -17.85
CA PRO A 151 -10.26 5.60 -18.08
C PRO A 151 -9.95 4.91 -19.42
N GLY A 152 -9.73 3.59 -19.38
CA GLY A 152 -9.40 2.77 -20.54
C GLY A 152 -7.94 2.82 -21.01
N LYS A 153 -7.12 3.76 -20.54
CA LYS A 153 -5.69 3.81 -20.85
C LYS A 153 -4.89 3.10 -19.74
N LEU A 154 -3.86 2.37 -20.14
CA LEU A 154 -2.92 1.75 -19.19
C LEU A 154 -2.01 2.80 -18.56
N GLU A 155 -1.42 3.67 -19.37
CA GLU A 155 -0.53 4.73 -18.89
C GLU A 155 -1.35 5.89 -18.30
N PRO A 156 -1.01 6.36 -17.08
CA PRO A 156 -1.58 7.58 -16.54
C PRO A 156 -1.22 8.81 -17.37
N ASP A 157 -1.84 9.95 -17.06
CA ASP A 157 -1.46 11.24 -17.63
C ASP A 157 0.03 11.52 -17.37
N SER A 158 0.73 12.00 -18.38
CA SER A 158 2.16 12.34 -18.29
C SER A 158 2.44 13.56 -17.40
N ASN A 159 1.41 14.38 -17.11
CA ASN A 159 1.54 15.53 -16.23
C ASN A 159 1.63 15.10 -14.77
N LEU A 160 2.84 15.20 -14.19
CA LEU A 160 3.08 14.93 -12.78
C LEU A 160 2.80 16.16 -11.94
N GLU A 161 1.89 16.05 -10.99
CA GLU A 161 1.64 17.06 -9.99
C GLU A 161 2.44 16.80 -8.72
N VAL A 162 3.18 17.79 -8.25
CA VAL A 162 3.85 17.76 -6.94
C VAL A 162 2.82 18.02 -5.86
N ILE A 163 2.64 17.09 -4.94
CA ILE A 163 1.71 17.21 -3.82
C ILE A 163 2.42 17.63 -2.54
N LEU A 164 3.57 17.02 -2.26
CA LEU A 164 4.32 17.29 -1.05
C LEU A 164 5.82 17.18 -1.35
N THR A 165 6.59 18.11 -0.82
CA THR A 165 8.07 18.09 -0.88
C THR A 165 8.66 18.06 0.54
N ASP A 166 9.66 17.20 0.72
CA ASP A 166 10.50 17.11 1.90
C ASP A 166 11.97 17.40 1.51
N ASP A 167 12.50 18.50 2.01
CA ASP A 167 13.88 18.93 1.71
C ASP A 167 14.91 18.23 2.63
N TYR A 168 14.81 16.89 2.69
CA TYR A 168 15.66 16.08 3.57
C TYR A 168 17.16 16.24 3.30
N MET A 169 17.55 16.63 2.09
CA MET A 169 18.96 16.80 1.72
C MET A 169 19.63 17.97 2.42
N HIS A 170 18.85 18.97 2.84
CA HIS A 170 19.33 20.13 3.60
C HIS A 170 18.99 20.06 5.09
N ASP A 171 18.55 18.88 5.57
CA ASP A 171 18.25 18.68 6.98
C ASP A 171 19.54 18.74 7.81
N PRO A 172 19.62 19.63 8.83
CA PRO A 172 20.84 19.80 9.63
C PRO A 172 21.18 18.59 10.52
N TYR A 173 20.22 17.67 10.71
CA TYR A 173 20.39 16.53 11.61
C TYR A 173 20.79 15.24 10.89
N GLY A 174 20.70 15.19 9.56
CA GLY A 174 21.04 14.01 8.75
C GLY A 174 20.00 13.64 7.71
N HIS A 175 20.25 12.56 7.00
CA HIS A 175 19.47 12.14 5.81
C HIS A 175 18.90 10.72 5.91
N ASN A 176 18.74 10.21 7.15
CA ASN A 176 18.20 8.87 7.37
C ASN A 176 16.67 8.84 7.22
N HIS A 177 16.14 7.65 7.05
CA HIS A 177 14.71 7.32 7.11
C HIS A 177 13.79 8.16 6.20
N THR A 178 14.23 8.44 4.97
CA THR A 178 13.55 9.30 3.99
C THR A 178 12.33 8.66 3.32
N ALA A 179 12.00 7.40 3.64
CA ALA A 179 10.84 6.71 3.08
C ALA A 179 9.54 7.52 3.30
N LYS A 180 8.77 7.73 2.21
CA LYS A 180 7.51 8.49 2.20
C LYS A 180 6.35 7.56 1.85
N SER A 181 6.03 6.64 2.75
CA SER A 181 4.82 5.81 2.60
C SER A 181 3.55 6.67 2.67
N ILE A 182 2.47 6.24 2.03
CA ILE A 182 1.22 7.01 1.94
C ILE A 182 0.05 6.13 2.33
N ALA A 183 -0.88 6.68 3.11
CA ALA A 183 -2.20 6.11 3.32
C ALA A 183 -3.27 7.20 3.21
N PHE A 184 -4.51 6.79 2.88
CA PHE A 184 -5.68 7.65 2.87
C PHE A 184 -6.74 7.06 3.81
N ASP A 185 -7.42 7.91 4.59
CA ASP A 185 -8.60 7.49 5.35
C ASP A 185 -9.87 7.55 4.48
N ASP A 186 -10.98 7.11 5.05
CA ASP A 186 -12.29 7.10 4.39
C ASP A 186 -12.90 8.51 4.17
N LYS A 187 -12.26 9.55 4.68
CA LYS A 187 -12.59 10.96 4.44
C LYS A 187 -11.66 11.59 3.41
N GLY A 188 -10.74 10.81 2.85
CA GLY A 188 -9.77 11.26 1.85
C GLY A 188 -8.56 11.99 2.42
N LYS A 189 -8.37 12.05 3.75
CA LYS A 189 -7.19 12.66 4.34
C LYS A 189 -5.94 11.82 4.06
N MET A 190 -4.87 12.45 3.63
CA MET A 190 -3.59 11.79 3.35
C MET A 190 -2.70 11.77 4.60
N TYR A 191 -2.13 10.62 4.92
CA TYR A 191 -1.19 10.39 6.00
C TYR A 191 0.20 10.09 5.45
N VAL A 192 1.20 10.85 5.91
CA VAL A 192 2.59 10.74 5.44
C VAL A 192 3.53 10.72 6.63
N PRO A 193 4.43 9.72 6.74
CA PRO A 193 5.48 9.72 7.74
C PRO A 193 6.65 10.63 7.31
N PHE A 194 7.23 11.28 8.31
CA PHE A 194 8.53 11.91 8.23
C PHE A 194 9.44 11.20 9.23
N GLY A 195 10.34 10.37 8.73
CA GLY A 195 11.24 9.58 9.58
C GLY A 195 12.28 10.43 10.30
N SER A 196 12.96 9.83 11.26
CA SER A 196 14.02 10.53 11.98
C SER A 196 15.24 10.76 11.08
N PRO A 197 15.84 11.94 11.05
CA PRO A 197 17.03 12.22 10.23
C PRO A 197 18.30 11.55 10.76
N SER A 198 18.33 11.19 12.05
CA SER A 198 19.41 10.47 12.70
C SER A 198 18.96 9.13 13.28
N ASP A 199 19.88 8.33 13.81
CA ASP A 199 19.55 7.04 14.41
C ASP A 199 18.71 7.20 15.69
N VAL A 200 19.17 7.99 16.65
CA VAL A 200 18.57 8.09 17.99
C VAL A 200 18.72 9.48 18.62
N CYS A 201 18.83 10.53 17.81
CA CYS A 201 18.97 11.92 18.27
C CYS A 201 20.18 12.12 19.20
N GLN A 202 21.31 11.48 18.89
CA GLN A 202 22.58 11.71 19.60
C GLN A 202 23.11 13.12 19.34
N VAL A 203 23.99 13.60 20.21
CA VAL A 203 24.75 14.82 19.96
C VAL A 203 25.67 14.66 18.73
N PHE A 204 26.29 13.50 18.61
CA PHE A 204 27.03 13.08 17.41
C PHE A 204 26.44 11.75 16.92
N ASP A 205 25.73 11.78 15.77
CA ASP A 205 25.02 10.63 15.26
C ASP A 205 25.96 9.45 14.99
N ARG A 206 25.56 8.26 15.45
CA ARG A 206 26.29 6.98 15.32
C ARG A 206 27.72 6.97 15.86
N ILE A 207 28.07 7.90 16.71
CA ILE A 207 29.34 7.87 17.44
C ILE A 207 29.18 7.06 18.72
N PRO A 208 30.09 6.10 19.00
CA PRO A 208 30.04 5.31 20.23
C PRO A 208 29.93 6.18 21.49
N GLU A 209 29.04 5.80 22.39
CA GLU A 209 28.82 6.46 23.70
C GLU A 209 28.39 7.93 23.64
N SER A 210 28.10 8.47 22.46
CA SER A 210 27.56 9.81 22.32
C SER A 210 26.21 9.92 23.04
N PRO A 211 26.00 10.89 23.94
CA PRO A 211 24.75 11.05 24.67
C PRO A 211 23.61 11.50 23.72
N GLY A 212 22.38 11.19 24.09
CA GLY A 212 21.19 11.70 23.44
C GLY A 212 20.89 13.15 23.81
N GLN A 213 20.31 13.90 22.88
CA GLN A 213 19.85 15.27 23.14
C GLN A 213 18.49 15.22 23.86
N ASN A 214 18.37 15.87 25.00
CA ASN A 214 17.13 15.93 25.78
C ASN A 214 16.83 17.39 26.22
N PRO A 215 15.74 17.99 25.68
CA PRO A 215 14.78 17.45 24.72
C PRO A 215 15.40 17.28 23.33
N CYS A 216 14.94 16.28 22.57
CA CYS A 216 15.39 16.03 21.21
C CYS A 216 14.80 17.09 20.24
N PRO A 217 15.63 17.92 19.59
CA PRO A 217 15.13 18.97 18.69
C PRO A 217 14.51 18.41 17.40
N GLN A 218 14.92 17.22 16.98
CA GLN A 218 14.42 16.58 15.76
C GLN A 218 12.92 16.23 15.85
N LEU A 219 12.37 16.04 17.05
CA LEU A 219 10.94 15.79 17.25
C LEU A 219 10.06 16.97 16.80
N ALA A 220 10.61 18.14 16.55
CA ALA A 220 9.83 19.27 16.07
C ALA A 220 9.19 19.01 14.69
N GLU A 221 9.91 18.39 13.76
CA GLU A 221 9.45 18.17 12.38
C GLU A 221 9.67 16.72 11.88
N HIS A 222 10.18 15.80 12.73
CA HIS A 222 10.55 14.45 12.34
C HIS A 222 10.01 13.38 13.31
N ALA A 223 10.29 12.12 12.96
CA ALA A 223 9.96 10.94 13.74
C ALA A 223 8.47 10.87 14.07
N GLY A 224 7.62 10.97 13.06
CA GLY A 224 6.17 10.93 13.26
C GLY A 224 5.38 10.82 11.97
N ILE A 225 4.08 11.04 12.09
CA ILE A 225 3.14 11.02 10.99
C ILE A 225 2.39 12.35 10.97
N TRP A 226 2.25 12.93 9.77
CA TRP A 226 1.47 14.15 9.53
C TRP A 226 0.33 13.86 8.58
N THR A 227 -0.71 14.68 8.66
CA THR A 227 -1.85 14.63 7.75
C THR A 227 -1.86 15.84 6.84
N PHE A 228 -2.22 15.59 5.57
CA PHE A 228 -2.24 16.59 4.51
C PHE A 228 -3.54 16.52 3.72
N ASP A 229 -3.82 17.59 2.98
CA ASP A 229 -4.87 17.62 1.96
C ASP A 229 -4.30 17.03 0.66
N PRO A 230 -4.80 15.91 0.13
CA PRO A 230 -4.29 15.31 -1.09
C PRO A 230 -4.52 16.16 -2.35
N ASP A 231 -5.47 17.10 -2.32
CA ASP A 231 -5.79 17.93 -3.47
C ASP A 231 -5.01 19.25 -3.51
N LYS A 232 -4.36 19.62 -2.40
CA LYS A 232 -3.45 20.78 -2.33
C LYS A 232 -2.07 20.41 -2.87
N LYS A 233 -1.61 21.17 -3.88
CA LYS A 233 -0.28 21.00 -4.49
C LYS A 233 0.79 21.76 -3.73
N ASN A 234 2.06 21.34 -3.92
CA ASN A 234 3.28 22.02 -3.44
C ASN A 234 3.28 22.26 -1.92
N GLN A 235 2.78 21.30 -1.17
CA GLN A 235 2.83 21.32 0.29
C GLN A 235 4.23 21.00 0.80
N THR A 236 4.51 21.43 2.02
CA THR A 236 5.68 21.06 2.81
C THR A 236 5.20 20.56 4.17
N ILE A 237 6.11 20.10 5.03
CA ILE A 237 5.73 19.66 6.38
C ILE A 237 4.98 20.74 7.18
N LYS A 238 5.24 22.02 6.91
CA LYS A 238 4.59 23.16 7.57
C LYS A 238 3.09 23.29 7.25
N ASP A 239 2.65 22.71 6.14
CA ASP A 239 1.23 22.65 5.76
C ASP A 239 0.50 21.49 6.44
N GLY A 240 1.26 20.54 6.99
CA GLY A 240 0.73 19.34 7.62
C GLY A 240 0.29 19.56 9.06
N LYS A 241 -0.59 18.68 9.53
CA LYS A 241 -0.97 18.61 10.94
C LYS A 241 -0.40 17.31 11.53
N ARG A 242 0.37 17.45 12.63
CA ARG A 242 0.91 16.27 13.32
C ARG A 242 -0.19 15.36 13.79
N PHE A 243 -0.08 14.09 13.45
CA PHE A 243 -0.99 13.03 13.84
C PHE A 243 -0.41 12.16 14.97
N ALA A 244 0.88 11.78 14.83
CA ALA A 244 1.60 10.97 15.80
C ALA A 244 3.08 11.38 15.87
N THR A 245 3.75 11.02 16.94
CA THR A 245 5.18 11.32 17.20
C THR A 245 5.90 10.08 17.74
N GLY A 246 7.23 10.17 17.87
CA GLY A 246 8.05 9.10 18.45
C GLY A 246 8.17 7.86 17.58
N ILE A 247 7.95 7.95 16.27
CA ILE A 247 8.02 6.85 15.31
C ILE A 247 9.24 7.05 14.42
N ARG A 248 10.30 6.23 14.61
CA ARG A 248 11.60 6.38 13.99
C ARG A 248 11.56 6.34 12.46
N SER A 249 11.00 5.27 11.91
CA SER A 249 11.02 5.01 10.46
C SER A 249 9.84 4.13 10.04
N VAL A 250 8.86 4.72 9.38
CA VAL A 250 7.69 3.99 8.87
C VAL A 250 7.97 3.48 7.47
N VAL A 251 7.98 2.16 7.30
CA VAL A 251 8.16 1.52 5.99
C VAL A 251 6.86 1.07 5.36
N ALA A 252 5.84 0.81 6.17
CA ALA A 252 4.49 0.51 5.70
C ALA A 252 3.47 1.28 6.53
N ILE A 253 2.45 1.81 5.85
CA ILE A 253 1.32 2.49 6.47
C ILE A 253 0.04 2.12 5.73
N ASN A 254 -1.02 1.85 6.47
CA ASN A 254 -2.33 1.64 5.87
C ASN A 254 -3.45 2.08 6.80
N TRP A 255 -4.57 2.49 6.22
CA TRP A 255 -5.82 2.74 6.91
C TRP A 255 -6.64 1.45 7.00
N ASN A 256 -7.12 1.13 8.19
CA ASN A 256 -8.07 0.04 8.37
C ASN A 256 -9.51 0.59 8.41
N PRO A 257 -10.32 0.31 7.37
CA PRO A 257 -11.69 0.84 7.31
C PRO A 257 -12.65 0.23 8.34
N VAL A 258 -12.28 -0.90 8.95
CA VAL A 258 -13.13 -1.58 9.95
C VAL A 258 -13.08 -0.87 11.30
N ASP A 259 -11.89 -0.62 11.81
CA ASP A 259 -11.71 0.01 13.14
C ASP A 259 -11.35 1.50 13.08
N LYS A 260 -11.27 2.06 11.86
CA LYS A 260 -10.99 3.49 11.60
C LYS A 260 -9.68 3.98 12.22
N ASN A 261 -8.63 3.17 12.12
CA ASN A 261 -7.29 3.49 12.62
C ASN A 261 -6.23 3.35 11.53
N ILE A 262 -5.14 4.07 11.72
CA ILE A 262 -3.90 3.87 10.96
C ILE A 262 -3.09 2.73 11.59
N TYR A 263 -2.57 1.86 10.75
CA TYR A 263 -1.60 0.84 11.12
C TYR A 263 -0.28 1.10 10.40
N VAL A 264 0.82 0.92 11.11
CA VAL A 264 2.17 1.11 10.58
C VAL A 264 3.08 -0.04 10.96
N VAL A 265 4.07 -0.29 10.10
CA VAL A 265 5.27 -1.04 10.48
C VAL A 265 6.43 -0.07 10.49
N GLN A 266 7.14 -0.01 11.62
CA GLN A 266 8.36 0.79 11.74
C GLN A 266 9.58 -0.08 11.90
N HIS A 267 10.71 0.38 11.36
CA HIS A 267 12.01 -0.19 11.67
C HIS A 267 12.38 0.06 13.13
N GLY A 268 12.74 -1.01 13.81
CA GLY A 268 13.37 -0.95 15.11
C GLY A 268 14.77 -0.33 15.05
N ARG A 269 15.39 -0.17 16.20
CA ARG A 269 16.75 0.34 16.31
C ARG A 269 17.77 -0.76 16.01
N ASP A 270 18.73 -0.48 15.15
CA ASP A 270 19.78 -1.38 14.73
C ASP A 270 21.18 -0.99 15.27
N GLU A 271 22.19 -1.81 15.00
CA GLU A 271 23.63 -1.57 15.25
C GLU A 271 24.02 -1.14 16.67
N MET A 272 23.23 -1.48 17.71
CA MET A 272 23.49 -1.04 19.08
C MET A 272 24.85 -1.52 19.63
N HIS A 273 25.37 -2.65 19.14
CA HIS A 273 26.72 -3.14 19.53
C HIS A 273 27.86 -2.22 19.05
N ARG A 274 27.62 -1.44 17.99
CA ARG A 274 28.64 -0.49 17.47
C ARG A 274 28.69 0.78 18.29
N THR A 275 27.52 1.24 18.76
CA THR A 275 27.42 2.46 19.56
C THR A 275 27.61 2.20 21.07
N TRP A 276 27.24 1.01 21.55
CA TRP A 276 27.32 0.63 22.97
C TRP A 276 27.87 -0.80 23.13
N PRO A 277 29.14 -1.06 22.77
CA PRO A 277 29.73 -2.41 22.79
C PRO A 277 29.78 -3.06 24.17
N GLU A 278 29.81 -2.25 25.26
CA GLU A 278 29.79 -2.73 26.64
C GLU A 278 28.42 -3.25 27.08
N LYS A 279 27.33 -2.80 26.42
CA LYS A 279 25.95 -3.13 26.77
C LYS A 279 25.35 -4.17 25.84
N TYR A 280 25.82 -4.24 24.58
CA TYR A 280 25.23 -5.08 23.54
C TYR A 280 26.30 -5.88 22.79
N THR A 281 26.11 -7.17 22.69
CA THR A 281 26.91 -8.03 21.83
C THR A 281 26.48 -7.91 20.37
N GLN A 282 27.36 -8.28 19.45
CA GLN A 282 27.02 -8.36 18.03
C GLN A 282 25.80 -9.27 17.77
N TRP A 283 25.72 -10.41 18.48
CA TRP A 283 24.59 -11.33 18.36
C TRP A 283 23.26 -10.69 18.79
N GLN A 284 23.24 -9.95 19.89
CA GLN A 284 22.05 -9.20 20.32
C GLN A 284 21.61 -8.18 19.26
N SER A 285 22.54 -7.50 18.58
CA SER A 285 22.24 -6.55 17.51
C SER A 285 21.75 -7.21 16.22
N VAL A 286 22.02 -8.51 16.01
CA VAL A 286 21.39 -9.29 14.93
C VAL A 286 19.92 -9.57 15.23
N LEU A 287 19.56 -9.78 16.51
CA LEU A 287 18.18 -9.96 16.97
C LEU A 287 17.41 -8.62 17.11
N LEU A 288 18.13 -7.51 17.17
CA LEU A 288 17.62 -6.16 17.11
C LEU A 288 18.08 -5.57 15.77
N PRO A 289 17.26 -5.10 14.87
CA PRO A 289 16.01 -4.40 15.12
C PRO A 289 14.82 -5.33 15.29
N ALA A 290 14.01 -5.06 16.32
CA ALA A 290 12.67 -5.61 16.46
C ALA A 290 11.69 -4.66 15.80
N GLU A 291 11.20 -5.06 14.63
CA GLU A 291 10.18 -4.29 13.92
C GLU A 291 8.89 -4.23 14.73
N GLU A 292 8.27 -3.06 14.81
CA GLU A 292 7.01 -2.89 15.54
C GLU A 292 5.85 -2.70 14.57
N PHE A 293 4.79 -3.53 14.75
CA PHE A 293 3.50 -3.33 14.12
C PHE A 293 2.59 -2.56 15.08
N LEU A 294 2.28 -1.30 14.75
CA LEU A 294 1.60 -0.37 15.63
C LEU A 294 0.23 0.01 15.07
N ARG A 295 -0.78 0.02 15.95
CA ARG A 295 -2.04 0.74 15.73
C ARG A 295 -1.87 2.16 16.25
N VAL A 296 -1.96 3.15 15.35
CA VAL A 296 -1.67 4.55 15.62
C VAL A 296 -2.95 5.37 15.64
N LYS A 297 -3.17 6.12 16.71
CA LYS A 297 -4.26 7.08 16.89
C LYS A 297 -3.71 8.50 16.90
N GLN A 298 -4.60 9.47 16.77
CA GLN A 298 -4.25 10.88 16.96
C GLN A 298 -3.61 11.07 18.35
N GLY A 299 -2.43 11.68 18.38
CA GLY A 299 -1.68 11.95 19.62
C GLY A 299 -0.84 10.77 20.12
N THR A 300 -0.76 9.65 19.39
CA THR A 300 0.14 8.54 19.75
C THR A 300 1.58 9.03 19.80
N ASP A 301 2.31 8.68 20.87
CA ASP A 301 3.76 8.75 20.98
C ASP A 301 4.31 7.33 21.10
N ALA A 302 5.14 6.93 20.12
CA ALA A 302 5.74 5.60 20.10
C ALA A 302 7.11 5.53 20.83
N GLY A 303 7.61 6.65 21.34
CA GLY A 303 8.72 6.72 22.29
C GLY A 303 10.10 7.03 21.72
N TRP A 304 10.30 7.05 20.39
CA TRP A 304 11.58 7.50 19.82
C TRP A 304 11.83 8.98 20.16
N PRO A 305 13.05 9.41 20.48
CA PRO A 305 14.30 8.67 20.52
C PRO A 305 14.60 8.02 21.87
N TYR A 306 13.77 8.23 22.87
CA TYR A 306 14.06 7.85 24.26
C TYR A 306 13.98 6.34 24.48
N TYR A 307 13.05 5.66 23.79
CA TYR A 307 12.77 4.24 23.99
C TYR A 307 12.89 3.45 22.70
N TYR A 308 13.29 2.18 22.84
CA TYR A 308 13.24 1.18 21.79
C TYR A 308 12.52 -0.09 22.29
N TYR A 309 11.97 -0.87 21.39
CA TYR A 309 11.38 -2.17 21.74
C TYR A 309 12.47 -3.23 21.80
N ALA A 310 12.64 -3.85 22.98
CA ALA A 310 13.57 -4.94 23.21
C ALA A 310 12.83 -6.28 23.06
N GLN A 311 12.99 -6.92 21.92
CA GLN A 311 12.33 -8.19 21.60
C GLN A 311 12.62 -9.28 22.63
N MET A 312 13.85 -9.36 23.12
CA MET A 312 14.28 -10.36 24.10
C MET A 312 13.56 -10.20 25.45
N GLN A 313 13.22 -9.00 25.83
CA GLN A 313 12.50 -8.67 27.08
C GLN A 313 11.00 -8.47 26.87
N GLY A 314 10.52 -8.39 25.62
CA GLY A 314 9.11 -8.18 25.29
C GLY A 314 8.56 -6.84 25.76
N LYS A 315 9.39 -5.80 25.92
CA LYS A 315 9.02 -4.48 26.45
C LYS A 315 9.85 -3.36 25.84
N LYS A 316 9.40 -2.12 26.01
CA LYS A 316 10.20 -0.94 25.68
C LYS A 316 11.22 -0.68 26.79
N LEU A 317 12.47 -0.44 26.37
CA LEU A 317 13.58 -0.06 27.23
C LEU A 317 14.03 1.36 26.87
N LEU A 318 14.58 2.05 27.88
CA LEU A 318 15.27 3.33 27.68
C LEU A 318 16.51 3.11 26.84
N ASN A 319 16.73 3.95 25.84
CA ASN A 319 17.94 3.90 25.02
C ASN A 319 19.18 4.27 25.87
N PRO A 320 20.32 3.62 25.61
CA PRO A 320 21.57 3.89 26.37
C PRO A 320 22.01 5.36 26.32
N GLU A 321 21.75 6.05 25.21
CA GLU A 321 22.00 7.49 25.02
C GLU A 321 21.28 8.34 26.06
N TYR A 322 20.23 7.84 26.65
CA TYR A 322 19.38 8.49 27.65
C TYR A 322 19.51 7.84 29.03
N GLY A 323 20.56 7.05 29.24
CA GLY A 323 20.85 6.40 30.52
C GLY A 323 20.32 4.98 30.67
N GLY A 324 19.80 4.36 29.61
CA GLY A 324 19.36 2.96 29.63
C GLY A 324 20.52 2.00 29.85
N ASP A 325 20.26 0.89 30.55
CA ASP A 325 21.24 -0.16 30.88
C ASP A 325 21.15 -1.40 29.99
N GLY A 326 20.18 -1.44 29.09
CA GLY A 326 19.92 -2.56 28.19
C GLY A 326 19.09 -3.70 28.80
N LYS A 327 18.48 -3.50 29.97
CA LYS A 327 17.76 -4.55 30.72
C LYS A 327 16.30 -4.19 31.00
#